data_73cd2922edaca9e516452bd4955e7da9
#
_entry.id   73cd2922edaca9e516452bd4955e7da9
#
_cell.length_a   1.000
_cell.length_b   1.000
_cell.length_c   1.000
_cell.angle_alpha   90.00
_cell.angle_beta   90.00
_cell.angle_gamma   90.00
#
_symmetry.space_group_name_H-M   'P 1'
#
loop_
_entity.id
_entity.type
_entity.pdbx_description
1 polymer ?
#
loop_
_entity_poly.entity_id
_entity_poly.type
_entity_poly.pdbx_seq_one_letter_code
_entity_poly.pdbx_strand_id
1 'polypeptide(L)'
;GAYAAWQANERIITATQQAVSANGLSLEGVRAENSVGTRSILDILNAEQEYLNAQVQLVSAKRNSYVAAFSVLAAMGTAEARDLGIEGGALYDPAVNYRRVRGQIWDWADDPKPQQVATDTKSVPAATANVPASVDTALPQ
;
A
#
# COMPACT_ATOMS: atom_id res chain seq x y z
N GLY A 1 6.42 -2.61 -20.84
CA GLY A 1 7.31 -2.68 -19.68
C GLY A 1 6.66 -2.15 -18.42
N ALA A 2 7.30 -2.35 -17.24
CA ALA A 2 6.77 -1.99 -15.92
C ALA A 2 6.37 -0.51 -15.82
N TYR A 3 7.14 0.39 -16.41
CA TYR A 3 6.83 1.83 -16.43
C TYR A 3 5.50 2.14 -17.14
N ALA A 4 5.23 1.52 -18.27
CA ALA A 4 3.98 1.74 -19.00
C ALA A 4 2.78 1.22 -18.19
N ALA A 5 2.94 0.09 -17.48
CA ALA A 5 1.92 -0.44 -16.60
C ALA A 5 1.63 0.51 -15.41
N TRP A 6 2.67 1.07 -14.78
CA TRP A 6 2.49 2.07 -13.74
C TRP A 6 1.77 3.31 -14.25
N GLN A 7 2.18 3.86 -15.40
CA GLN A 7 1.54 5.03 -15.99
C GLN A 7 0.06 4.76 -16.36
N ALA A 8 -0.27 3.55 -16.82
CA ALA A 8 -1.65 3.16 -17.08
C ALA A 8 -2.48 3.12 -15.78
N ASN A 9 -1.92 2.57 -14.68
CA ASN A 9 -2.61 2.54 -13.39
C ASN A 9 -2.86 3.95 -12.83
N GLU A 10 -1.95 4.91 -13.01
CA GLU A 10 -2.17 6.31 -12.61
C GLU A 10 -3.39 6.93 -13.32
N ARG A 11 -3.55 6.65 -14.61
CA ARG A 11 -4.74 7.11 -15.35
C ARG A 11 -6.03 6.45 -14.87
N ILE A 12 -5.96 5.18 -14.46
CA ILE A 12 -7.11 4.47 -13.89
C ILE A 12 -7.53 5.09 -12.56
N ILE A 13 -6.59 5.53 -11.71
CA ILE A 13 -6.90 6.25 -10.46
C ILE A 13 -7.71 7.52 -10.77
N THR A 14 -7.26 8.33 -11.72
CA THR A 14 -7.98 9.55 -12.11
C THR A 14 -9.40 9.24 -12.60
N ALA A 15 -9.57 8.24 -13.46
CA ALA A 15 -10.87 7.84 -13.96
C ALA A 15 -11.78 7.29 -12.85
N THR A 16 -11.26 6.48 -11.94
CA THR A 16 -12.04 5.94 -10.82
C THR A 16 -12.40 7.01 -9.78
N GLN A 17 -11.55 8.02 -9.56
CA GLN A 17 -11.90 9.19 -8.75
C GLN A 17 -13.08 9.97 -9.33
N GLN A 18 -13.09 10.18 -10.65
CA GLN A 18 -14.22 10.80 -11.34
C GLN A 18 -15.49 9.98 -11.21
N ALA A 19 -15.39 8.65 -11.30
CA ALA A 19 -16.54 7.75 -11.10
C ALA A 19 -17.09 7.84 -9.66
N VAL A 20 -16.22 7.90 -8.64
CA VAL A 20 -16.65 8.10 -7.24
C VAL A 20 -17.38 9.41 -7.07
N SER A 21 -16.87 10.53 -7.61
CA SER A 21 -17.54 11.84 -7.51
C SER A 21 -18.86 11.86 -8.27
N ALA A 22 -18.93 11.24 -9.46
CA ALA A 22 -20.17 11.17 -10.23
C ALA A 22 -21.27 10.36 -9.51
N ASN A 23 -20.88 9.17 -8.97
CA ASN A 23 -21.83 8.34 -8.21
C ASN A 23 -22.24 9.02 -6.89
N GLY A 24 -21.34 9.75 -6.23
CA GLY A 24 -21.70 10.57 -5.05
C GLY A 24 -22.75 11.62 -5.37
N LEU A 25 -22.55 12.37 -6.45
CA LEU A 25 -23.53 13.37 -6.91
C LEU A 25 -24.87 12.71 -7.31
N SER A 26 -24.82 11.54 -7.97
CA SER A 26 -26.02 10.77 -8.31
C SER A 26 -26.79 10.36 -7.06
N LEU A 27 -26.09 9.87 -6.02
CA LEU A 27 -26.71 9.51 -4.75
C LEU A 27 -27.38 10.71 -4.06
N GLU A 28 -26.72 11.88 -4.06
CA GLU A 28 -27.31 13.11 -3.54
C GLU A 28 -28.59 13.48 -4.31
N GLY A 29 -28.54 13.38 -5.63
CA GLY A 29 -29.70 13.64 -6.49
C GLY A 29 -30.88 12.71 -6.16
N VAL A 30 -30.64 11.40 -6.07
CA VAL A 30 -31.65 10.40 -5.72
C VAL A 30 -32.24 10.65 -4.32
N ARG A 31 -31.40 11.04 -3.34
CA ARG A 31 -31.89 11.41 -1.99
C ARG A 31 -32.78 12.66 -2.01
N ALA A 32 -32.40 13.67 -2.80
CA ALA A 32 -33.21 14.87 -2.96
C ALA A 32 -34.57 14.55 -3.62
N GLU A 33 -34.59 13.75 -4.67
CA GLU A 33 -35.80 13.30 -5.35
C GLU A 33 -36.71 12.44 -4.42
N ASN A 34 -36.10 11.60 -3.59
CA ASN A 34 -36.85 10.83 -2.59
C ASN A 34 -37.51 11.75 -1.55
N SER A 35 -36.83 12.83 -1.12
CA SER A 35 -37.38 13.76 -0.13
C SER A 35 -38.65 14.47 -0.60
N VAL A 36 -38.83 14.61 -1.90
CA VAL A 36 -40.07 15.15 -2.52
C VAL A 36 -41.05 14.06 -3.00
N GLY A 37 -40.73 12.78 -2.70
CA GLY A 37 -41.61 11.65 -2.98
C GLY A 37 -41.61 11.10 -4.40
N THR A 38 -40.65 11.53 -5.25
CA THR A 38 -40.52 11.10 -6.65
C THR A 38 -39.68 9.85 -6.86
N ARG A 39 -38.92 9.43 -5.85
CA ARG A 39 -38.05 8.21 -5.86
C ARG A 39 -38.37 7.33 -4.66
N SER A 40 -38.12 6.04 -4.83
CA SER A 40 -38.28 5.03 -3.78
C SER A 40 -37.02 4.92 -2.92
N ILE A 41 -37.20 4.34 -1.72
CA ILE A 41 -36.02 4.00 -0.86
C ILE A 41 -35.12 2.96 -1.52
N LEU A 42 -35.65 2.11 -2.40
CA LEU A 42 -34.86 1.13 -3.14
C LEU A 42 -33.87 1.82 -4.12
N ASP A 43 -34.30 2.95 -4.71
CA ASP A 43 -33.44 3.72 -5.60
C ASP A 43 -32.25 4.31 -4.82
N ILE A 44 -32.48 4.75 -3.57
CA ILE A 44 -31.38 5.23 -2.69
C ILE A 44 -30.42 4.08 -2.40
N LEU A 45 -30.92 2.90 -2.01
CA LEU A 45 -30.07 1.74 -1.70
C LEU A 45 -29.26 1.30 -2.91
N ASN A 46 -29.82 1.34 -4.12
CA ASN A 46 -29.11 1.04 -5.35
C ASN A 46 -28.00 2.08 -5.62
N ALA A 47 -28.30 3.35 -5.48
CA ALA A 47 -27.33 4.42 -5.66
C ALA A 47 -26.20 4.35 -4.60
N GLU A 48 -26.50 4.01 -3.35
CA GLU A 48 -25.50 3.75 -2.31
C GLU A 48 -24.60 2.57 -2.66
N GLN A 49 -25.18 1.49 -3.19
CA GLN A 49 -24.40 0.31 -3.63
C GLN A 49 -23.46 0.67 -4.77
N GLU A 50 -23.91 1.46 -5.75
CA GLU A 50 -23.08 1.92 -6.86
C GLU A 50 -21.94 2.85 -6.38
N TYR A 51 -22.24 3.75 -5.45
CA TYR A 51 -21.24 4.62 -4.85
C TYR A 51 -20.18 3.83 -4.08
N LEU A 52 -20.57 2.86 -3.25
CA LEU A 52 -19.65 1.98 -2.54
C LEU A 52 -18.80 1.14 -3.50
N ASN A 53 -19.39 0.62 -4.57
CA ASN A 53 -18.67 -0.13 -5.58
C ASN A 53 -17.60 0.74 -6.27
N ALA A 54 -17.91 1.99 -6.57
CA ALA A 54 -16.95 2.94 -7.14
C ALA A 54 -15.79 3.22 -6.16
N GLN A 55 -16.07 3.35 -4.86
CA GLN A 55 -15.03 3.51 -3.83
C GLN A 55 -14.10 2.29 -3.75
N VAL A 56 -14.67 1.08 -3.77
CA VAL A 56 -13.87 -0.17 -3.78
C VAL A 56 -12.97 -0.23 -5.02
N GLN A 57 -13.48 0.18 -6.18
CA GLN A 57 -12.68 0.24 -7.41
C GLN A 57 -11.53 1.24 -7.30
N LEU A 58 -11.76 2.41 -6.69
CA LEU A 58 -10.72 3.40 -6.45
C LEU A 58 -9.62 2.87 -5.52
N VAL A 59 -9.99 2.21 -4.43
CA VAL A 59 -9.03 1.58 -3.51
C VAL A 59 -8.20 0.52 -4.23
N SER A 60 -8.87 -0.31 -5.05
CA SER A 60 -8.21 -1.34 -5.85
C SER A 60 -7.25 -0.73 -6.89
N ALA A 61 -7.65 0.36 -7.56
CA ALA A 61 -6.80 1.09 -8.49
C ALA A 61 -5.55 1.66 -7.79
N LYS A 62 -5.72 2.28 -6.63
CA LYS A 62 -4.59 2.77 -5.81
C LYS A 62 -3.63 1.64 -5.44
N ARG A 63 -4.15 0.51 -4.92
CA ARG A 63 -3.33 -0.66 -4.63
C ARG A 63 -2.54 -1.13 -5.86
N ASN A 64 -3.20 -1.23 -7.01
CA ASN A 64 -2.54 -1.69 -8.23
C ASN A 64 -1.46 -0.72 -8.71
N SER A 65 -1.65 0.60 -8.54
CA SER A 65 -0.61 1.59 -8.82
C SER A 65 0.60 1.42 -7.91
N TYR A 66 0.40 1.19 -6.59
CA TYR A 66 1.52 0.90 -5.69
C TYR A 66 2.29 -0.35 -6.10
N VAL A 67 1.58 -1.45 -6.43
CA VAL A 67 2.23 -2.70 -6.90
C VAL A 67 3.02 -2.46 -8.19
N ALA A 68 2.45 -1.68 -9.13
CA ALA A 68 3.13 -1.34 -10.37
C ALA A 68 4.37 -0.46 -10.13
N ALA A 69 4.30 0.50 -9.20
CA ALA A 69 5.44 1.34 -8.80
C ALA A 69 6.58 0.49 -8.23
N PHE A 70 6.29 -0.44 -7.32
CA PHE A 70 7.29 -1.39 -6.81
C PHE A 70 7.88 -2.27 -7.92
N SER A 71 7.07 -2.66 -8.91
CA SER A 71 7.57 -3.41 -10.07
C SER A 71 8.53 -2.58 -10.93
N VAL A 72 8.34 -1.27 -11.01
CA VAL A 72 9.28 -0.35 -11.66
C VAL A 72 10.59 -0.29 -10.87
N LEU A 73 10.53 -0.10 -9.56
CA LEU A 73 11.71 -0.06 -8.69
C LEU A 73 12.50 -1.37 -8.76
N ALA A 74 11.80 -2.51 -8.76
CA ALA A 74 12.42 -3.82 -8.91
C ALA A 74 13.11 -3.98 -10.28
N ALA A 75 12.49 -3.49 -11.37
CA ALA A 75 13.08 -3.51 -12.70
C ALA A 75 14.31 -2.59 -12.82
N MET A 76 14.40 -1.55 -11.98
CA MET A 76 15.55 -0.65 -11.87
C MET A 76 16.65 -1.19 -10.93
N GLY A 77 16.38 -2.25 -10.18
CA GLY A 77 17.30 -2.81 -9.20
C GLY A 77 17.36 -2.01 -7.88
N THR A 78 16.41 -1.12 -7.62
CA THR A 78 16.36 -0.24 -6.44
C THR A 78 15.22 -0.58 -5.48
N ALA A 79 14.74 -1.83 -5.50
CA ALA A 79 13.67 -2.29 -4.63
C ALA A 79 14.18 -2.93 -3.33
N GLU A 80 15.43 -2.70 -2.94
CA GLU A 80 15.96 -3.19 -1.68
C GLU A 80 15.44 -2.36 -0.50
N ALA A 81 15.25 -3.01 0.65
CA ALA A 81 14.76 -2.34 1.86
C ALA A 81 15.64 -1.15 2.28
N ARG A 82 16.94 -1.23 2.00
CA ARG A 82 17.90 -0.15 2.22
C ARG A 82 17.62 1.07 1.34
N ASP A 83 17.30 0.84 0.06
CA ASP A 83 17.06 1.92 -0.91
C ASP A 83 15.72 2.62 -0.65
N LEU A 84 14.78 1.88 -0.05
CA LEU A 84 13.46 2.38 0.36
C LEU A 84 13.46 3.08 1.72
N GLY A 85 14.60 3.13 2.42
CA GLY A 85 14.71 3.77 3.74
C GLY A 85 13.91 3.06 4.84
N ILE A 86 13.58 1.78 4.66
CA ILE A 86 12.84 0.99 5.64
C ILE A 86 13.78 0.63 6.79
N GLU A 87 13.36 0.89 8.04
CA GLU A 87 14.08 0.45 9.23
C GLU A 87 14.34 -1.05 9.19
N GLY A 88 15.60 -1.45 9.43
CA GLY A 88 16.02 -2.86 9.28
C GLY A 88 16.48 -3.24 7.86
N GLY A 89 16.53 -2.30 6.92
CA GLY A 89 16.99 -2.54 5.55
C GLY A 89 18.44 -3.01 5.42
N ALA A 90 19.23 -2.88 6.49
CA ALA A 90 20.58 -3.45 6.61
C ALA A 90 20.57 -4.85 7.26
N LEU A 91 19.51 -5.63 7.06
CA LEU A 91 19.35 -6.97 7.66
C LEU A 91 20.51 -7.92 7.33
N TYR A 92 21.19 -7.73 6.23
CA TYR A 92 22.37 -8.50 5.86
C TYR A 92 23.35 -7.62 5.08
N ASP A 93 24.49 -7.29 5.71
CA ASP A 93 25.63 -6.69 5.03
C ASP A 93 26.71 -7.78 4.81
N PRO A 94 26.85 -8.31 3.59
CA PRO A 94 27.86 -9.32 3.29
C PRO A 94 29.29 -8.81 3.53
N ALA A 95 29.51 -7.49 3.48
CA ALA A 95 30.81 -6.88 3.72
C ALA A 95 31.25 -7.02 5.18
N VAL A 96 30.34 -7.15 6.14
CA VAL A 96 30.68 -7.42 7.54
C VAL A 96 31.34 -8.78 7.66
N ASN A 97 30.76 -9.81 7.06
CA ASN A 97 31.32 -11.15 7.06
C ASN A 97 32.63 -11.20 6.27
N TYR A 98 32.68 -10.59 5.09
CA TYR A 98 33.89 -10.51 4.29
C TYR A 98 35.05 -9.84 5.06
N ARG A 99 34.82 -8.70 5.74
CA ARG A 99 35.83 -8.04 6.56
C ARG A 99 36.31 -8.90 7.72
N ARG A 100 35.45 -9.72 8.30
CA ARG A 100 35.77 -10.64 9.37
C ARG A 100 36.70 -11.75 8.91
N VAL A 101 36.39 -12.40 7.77
CA VAL A 101 37.13 -13.59 7.30
C VAL A 101 38.30 -13.30 6.41
N ARG A 102 38.40 -12.14 5.75
CA ARG A 102 39.49 -11.82 4.79
C ARG A 102 40.89 -11.85 5.40
N GLY A 103 41.01 -11.73 6.72
CA GLY A 103 42.26 -11.75 7.46
C GLY A 103 42.61 -13.12 8.06
N GLN A 104 41.72 -14.08 7.95
CA GLN A 104 41.93 -15.44 8.49
C GLN A 104 42.68 -16.26 7.44
N ILE A 105 44.00 -16.24 7.51
CA ILE A 105 44.89 -16.99 6.60
C ILE A 105 45.23 -18.36 7.20
N TRP A 106 44.91 -18.59 8.47
CA TRP A 106 45.25 -19.81 9.21
C TRP A 106 44.04 -20.73 9.32
N ASP A 107 44.18 -22.01 8.89
CA ASP A 107 43.16 -23.06 8.97
C ASP A 107 42.72 -23.40 10.41
N TRP A 108 43.46 -22.90 11.40
CA TRP A 108 43.20 -23.14 12.83
C TRP A 108 42.50 -21.99 13.53
N ALA A 109 42.13 -20.94 12.80
CA ALA A 109 41.35 -19.82 13.35
C ALA A 109 39.89 -20.21 13.46
N ASP A 110 39.49 -20.67 14.66
CA ASP A 110 38.10 -20.99 14.94
C ASP A 110 37.20 -19.74 14.81
N ASP A 111 36.16 -19.89 14.02
CA ASP A 111 35.13 -18.89 13.91
C ASP A 111 34.30 -18.86 15.20
N PRO A 112 34.02 -17.70 15.81
CA PRO A 112 33.18 -17.64 16.98
C PRO A 112 31.83 -18.29 16.65
N LYS A 113 31.36 -19.18 17.51
CA LYS A 113 30.09 -19.89 17.31
C LYS A 113 28.99 -18.88 17.02
N PRO A 114 28.18 -19.10 15.97
CA PRO A 114 27.11 -18.17 15.64
C PRO A 114 26.15 -18.06 16.81
N GLN A 115 26.04 -16.87 17.40
CA GLN A 115 24.99 -16.59 18.39
C GLN A 115 23.68 -16.44 17.63
N GLN A 116 22.77 -17.37 17.85
CA GLN A 116 21.41 -17.23 17.38
C GLN A 116 20.77 -16.06 18.14
N VAL A 117 20.67 -14.91 17.52
CA VAL A 117 19.82 -13.83 17.99
C VAL A 117 18.40 -14.19 17.55
N ALA A 118 17.68 -14.88 18.46
CA ALA A 118 16.25 -15.07 18.26
C ALA A 118 15.60 -13.67 18.26
N THR A 119 14.88 -13.34 17.19
CA THR A 119 14.02 -12.16 17.19
C THR A 119 12.95 -12.37 18.27
N ASP A 120 13.07 -11.65 19.39
CA ASP A 120 12.07 -11.70 20.46
C ASP A 120 10.83 -10.94 20.01
N THR A 121 9.86 -11.67 19.48
CA THR A 121 8.56 -11.13 19.09
C THR A 121 7.68 -10.81 20.30
N LYS A 122 8.11 -11.16 21.53
CA LYS A 122 7.36 -10.86 22.77
C LYS A 122 7.40 -9.39 23.15
N SER A 123 8.42 -8.67 22.70
CA SER A 123 8.57 -7.23 22.94
C SER A 123 7.88 -6.35 21.89
N VAL A 124 7.37 -6.94 20.81
CA VAL A 124 6.60 -6.21 19.81
C VAL A 124 5.22 -5.89 20.40
N PRO A 125 4.86 -4.61 20.59
CA PRO A 125 3.53 -4.27 21.07
C PRO A 125 2.49 -4.90 20.13
N ALA A 126 1.47 -5.54 20.73
CA ALA A 126 0.37 -6.10 19.94
C ALA A 126 -0.14 -5.02 18.98
N ALA A 127 -0.25 -5.34 17.70
CA ALA A 127 -0.82 -4.43 16.71
C ALA A 127 -2.23 -4.07 17.20
N THR A 128 -2.36 -2.91 17.81
CA THR A 128 -3.67 -2.37 18.14
C THR A 128 -4.33 -2.07 16.81
N ALA A 129 -5.38 -2.83 16.47
CA ALA A 129 -6.23 -2.58 15.32
C ALA A 129 -7.04 -1.28 15.54
N ASN A 130 -6.35 -0.22 15.91
CA ASN A 130 -6.92 1.11 15.94
C ASN A 130 -6.84 1.64 14.51
N VAL A 131 -7.77 1.17 13.69
CA VAL A 131 -8.04 1.81 12.41
C VAL A 131 -8.57 3.20 12.77
N PRO A 132 -7.82 4.29 12.48
CA PRO A 132 -8.36 5.62 12.72
C PRO A 132 -9.67 5.73 11.94
N ALA A 133 -10.76 6.03 12.65
CA ALA A 133 -12.10 6.17 12.09
C ALA A 133 -12.23 7.35 11.11
N SER A 134 -11.17 8.08 10.89
CA SER A 134 -11.07 9.17 9.93
C SER A 134 -9.96 8.84 8.91
N VAL A 135 -10.32 8.16 7.84
CA VAL A 135 -9.71 8.53 6.58
C VAL A 135 -10.28 9.92 6.28
N ASP A 136 -9.55 10.91 6.76
CA ASP A 136 -9.91 12.31 6.59
C ASP A 136 -10.06 12.57 5.09
N THR A 137 -11.29 12.77 4.67
CA THR A 137 -11.68 13.23 3.35
C THR A 137 -11.39 14.74 3.25
N ALA A 138 -10.18 15.14 3.62
CA ALA A 138 -9.68 16.46 3.26
C ALA A 138 -9.39 16.47 1.74
N LEU A 139 -10.43 16.69 0.96
CA LEU A 139 -10.28 17.14 -0.42
C LEU A 139 -9.63 18.53 -0.35
N PRO A 140 -8.50 18.77 -1.02
CA PRO A 140 -8.01 20.13 -1.21
C PRO A 140 -9.03 20.87 -2.09
N GLN A 141 -9.45 22.05 -1.60
CA GLN A 141 -10.24 23.03 -2.34
C GLN A 141 -9.43 23.60 -3.51
#